data_0ac1ce956112b2dd5ed8ed2882ab959f
#
_entry.id   0ac1ce956112b2dd5ed8ed2882ab959f
#
_cell.length_a   1.000
_cell.length_b   1.000
_cell.length_c   1.000
_cell.angle_alpha   90.00
_cell.angle_beta   90.00
_cell.angle_gamma   90.00
#
_symmetry.space_group_name_H-M   'P 1'
#
loop_
_entity.id
_entity.type
_entity.pdbx_description
1 polymer ?
#
loop_
_entity_poly.entity_id
_entity_poly.type
_entity_poly.pdbx_seq_one_letter_code
_entity_poly.pdbx_strand_id
1 'polypeptide(L)'
;MGDPAKLAAGIKAALDATAIAPAAAPPTQQPPVDLNTAGIDAALGRKGNPDGGLYKFNLARQDTIVDDGHLVPPTFGVTTTVNFQPLGEGTAAINGDIVMTGPEVQKVIQALRAGNISLVTVHNHSLTDEPRLFYLHYWAVDNAVTLAKAMRAALDATNLQPAK
;
A
#
# COMPACT_ATOMS: atom_id res chain seq x y z
N MET A 1 17.50 -10.60 17.28
CA MET A 1 16.51 -10.06 18.25
C MET A 1 17.26 -9.37 19.38
N GLY A 2 16.73 -8.28 19.94
CA GLY A 2 17.34 -7.49 20.99
C GLY A 2 16.31 -7.04 22.04
N ASP A 3 16.83 -6.50 23.15
CA ASP A 3 15.99 -5.90 24.19
C ASP A 3 15.13 -4.76 23.59
N PRO A 4 13.79 -4.78 23.72
CA PRO A 4 12.91 -3.79 23.10
C PRO A 4 13.22 -2.35 23.53
N ALA A 5 13.59 -2.13 24.80
CA ALA A 5 13.89 -0.80 25.29
C ALA A 5 15.18 -0.25 24.68
N LYS A 6 16.21 -1.09 24.52
CA LYS A 6 17.46 -0.71 23.83
C LYS A 6 17.23 -0.43 22.34
N LEU A 7 16.40 -1.24 21.67
CA LEU A 7 16.03 -1.01 20.27
C LEU A 7 15.26 0.30 20.11
N ALA A 8 14.28 0.57 20.97
CA ALA A 8 13.52 1.82 20.96
C ALA A 8 14.43 3.05 21.21
N ALA A 9 15.37 2.95 22.16
CA ALA A 9 16.35 4.01 22.41
C ALA A 9 17.26 4.27 21.20
N GLY A 10 17.70 3.22 20.51
CA GLY A 10 18.49 3.33 19.29
C GLY A 10 17.72 4.00 18.14
N ILE A 11 16.45 3.60 17.93
CA ILE A 11 15.57 4.24 16.94
C ILE A 11 15.34 5.71 17.28
N LYS A 12 15.07 6.02 18.57
CA LYS A 12 14.91 7.41 19.01
C LYS A 12 16.16 8.24 18.72
N ALA A 13 17.34 7.74 19.06
CA ALA A 13 18.58 8.44 18.78
C ALA A 13 18.80 8.71 17.28
N ALA A 14 18.44 7.75 16.43
CA ALA A 14 18.49 7.94 14.98
C ALA A 14 17.49 9.01 14.50
N LEU A 15 16.27 9.01 15.01
CA LEU A 15 15.25 10.02 14.69
C LEU A 15 15.68 11.42 15.18
N ASP A 16 16.25 11.52 16.37
CA ASP A 16 16.75 12.79 16.94
C ASP A 16 17.89 13.39 16.10
N ALA A 17 18.61 12.58 15.33
CA ALA A 17 19.66 13.05 14.42
C ALA A 17 19.11 13.54 13.06
N THR A 18 17.80 13.46 12.84
CA THR A 18 17.13 13.93 11.61
C THR A 18 16.42 15.26 11.86
N ALA A 19 16.04 15.94 10.79
CA ALA A 19 15.19 17.14 10.83
C ALA A 19 13.69 16.81 10.90
N ILE A 20 13.30 15.59 11.25
CA ILE A 20 11.90 15.18 11.36
C ILE A 20 11.26 15.90 12.55
N ALA A 21 10.24 16.70 12.27
CA ALA A 21 9.46 17.37 13.32
C ALA A 21 8.68 16.31 14.14
N PRO A 22 8.45 16.58 15.44
CA PRO A 22 7.55 15.75 16.24
C PRO A 22 6.18 15.62 15.56
N ALA A 23 5.56 14.46 15.67
CA ALA A 23 4.22 14.25 15.12
C ALA A 23 3.25 15.28 15.69
N ALA A 24 2.51 15.95 14.81
CA ALA A 24 1.41 16.81 15.22
C ALA A 24 0.33 15.94 15.91
N ALA A 25 -0.41 16.55 16.84
CA ALA A 25 -1.58 15.89 17.41
C ALA A 25 -2.54 15.50 16.28
N PRO A 26 -3.10 14.29 16.28
CA PRO A 26 -4.07 13.89 15.26
C PRO A 26 -5.25 14.87 15.25
N PRO A 27 -5.78 15.21 14.07
CA PRO A 27 -6.92 16.10 13.98
C PRO A 27 -8.13 15.50 14.72
N THR A 28 -8.90 16.33 15.39
CA THR A 28 -10.11 15.92 16.13
C THR A 28 -11.22 15.43 15.21
N GLN A 29 -11.20 15.84 13.94
CA GLN A 29 -12.09 15.37 12.89
C GLN A 29 -11.29 15.01 11.65
N GLN A 30 -11.62 13.87 11.06
CA GLN A 30 -11.02 13.47 9.79
C GLN A 30 -11.57 14.36 8.65
N PRO A 31 -10.73 14.90 7.76
CA PRO A 31 -11.20 15.58 6.56
C PRO A 31 -12.10 14.66 5.73
N PRO A 32 -13.18 15.18 5.12
CA PRO A 32 -13.99 14.38 4.22
C PRO A 32 -13.17 13.95 2.99
N VAL A 33 -13.49 12.77 2.47
CA VAL A 33 -12.93 12.29 1.21
C VAL A 33 -13.83 12.77 0.07
N ASP A 34 -13.36 13.75 -0.69
CA ASP A 34 -14.07 14.31 -1.85
C ASP A 34 -13.83 13.47 -3.11
N LEU A 35 -14.31 12.21 -3.08
CA LEU A 35 -14.27 11.25 -4.19
C LEU A 35 -15.54 10.42 -4.24
N ASN A 36 -15.86 9.84 -5.40
CA ASN A 36 -16.88 8.82 -5.53
C ASN A 36 -16.38 7.47 -4.95
N THR A 37 -16.35 7.37 -3.61
CA THR A 37 -15.86 6.18 -2.89
C THR A 37 -16.64 4.93 -3.23
N ALA A 38 -17.97 5.03 -3.43
CA ALA A 38 -18.80 3.90 -3.85
C ALA A 38 -18.40 3.38 -5.24
N GLY A 39 -18.08 4.28 -6.18
CA GLY A 39 -17.60 3.91 -7.51
C GLY A 39 -16.20 3.26 -7.46
N ILE A 40 -15.31 3.75 -6.58
CA ILE A 40 -13.99 3.15 -6.35
C ILE A 40 -14.14 1.74 -5.76
N ASP A 41 -14.97 1.57 -4.72
CA ASP A 41 -15.24 0.27 -4.09
C ASP A 41 -15.79 -0.75 -5.09
N ALA A 42 -16.77 -0.34 -5.88
CA ALA A 42 -17.36 -1.20 -6.92
C ALA A 42 -16.31 -1.62 -7.98
N ALA A 43 -15.45 -0.69 -8.39
CA ALA A 43 -14.40 -0.95 -9.38
C ALA A 43 -13.33 -1.91 -8.84
N LEU A 44 -12.89 -1.73 -7.59
CA LEU A 44 -11.91 -2.60 -6.95
C LEU A 44 -12.53 -3.91 -6.42
N GLY A 45 -13.87 -3.96 -6.27
CA GLY A 45 -14.55 -5.10 -5.65
C GLY A 45 -14.19 -5.28 -4.18
N ARG A 46 -13.83 -4.21 -3.50
CA ARG A 46 -13.38 -4.16 -2.10
C ARG A 46 -13.79 -2.84 -1.48
N LYS A 47 -13.91 -2.80 -0.17
CA LYS A 47 -14.25 -1.57 0.57
C LYS A 47 -12.99 -0.92 1.12
N GLY A 48 -12.83 0.38 0.82
CA GLY A 48 -11.79 1.21 1.37
C GLY A 48 -12.20 1.89 2.68
N ASN A 49 -11.26 2.60 3.29
CA ASN A 49 -11.45 3.34 4.52
C ASN A 49 -10.97 4.79 4.36
N PRO A 50 -11.75 5.78 4.81
CA PRO A 50 -11.27 7.16 4.94
C PRO A 50 -10.16 7.24 6.00
N ASP A 51 -9.07 7.92 5.69
CA ASP A 51 -7.99 8.18 6.63
C ASP A 51 -7.22 9.45 6.23
N GLY A 52 -7.31 10.49 7.06
CA GLY A 52 -6.60 11.75 6.85
C GLY A 52 -6.96 12.48 5.55
N GLY A 53 -8.20 12.36 5.07
CA GLY A 53 -8.64 12.93 3.78
C GLY A 53 -8.31 12.07 2.57
N LEU A 54 -7.62 10.96 2.74
CA LEU A 54 -7.36 9.96 1.71
C LEU A 54 -8.42 8.85 1.76
N TYR A 55 -8.59 8.14 0.65
CA TYR A 55 -9.33 6.88 0.62
C TYR A 55 -8.35 5.74 0.41
N LYS A 56 -8.26 4.82 1.40
CA LYS A 56 -7.18 3.84 1.51
C LYS A 56 -7.70 2.40 1.49
N PHE A 57 -6.93 1.53 0.85
CA PHE A 57 -7.09 0.08 0.87
C PHE A 57 -5.81 -0.56 1.42
N ASN A 58 -5.96 -1.47 2.39
CA ASN A 58 -4.90 -2.31 2.91
C ASN A 58 -5.30 -3.76 2.68
N LEU A 59 -4.61 -4.44 1.79
CA LEU A 59 -4.99 -5.74 1.24
C LEU A 59 -3.94 -6.79 1.61
N ALA A 60 -4.31 -7.69 2.51
CA ALA A 60 -3.43 -8.77 2.92
C ALA A 60 -3.34 -9.87 1.85
N ARG A 61 -2.20 -10.55 1.79
CA ARG A 61 -1.99 -11.76 0.98
C ARG A 61 -2.61 -12.98 1.68
N GLN A 62 -2.91 -14.02 0.90
CA GLN A 62 -3.30 -15.33 1.45
C GLN A 62 -2.08 -16.12 1.93
N ASP A 63 -0.90 -15.83 1.37
CA ASP A 63 0.32 -16.54 1.70
C ASP A 63 0.72 -16.28 3.16
N THR A 64 1.21 -17.32 3.83
CA THR A 64 1.90 -17.17 5.10
C THR A 64 3.34 -16.71 4.81
N ILE A 65 3.72 -15.58 5.37
CA ILE A 65 5.06 -15.01 5.20
C ILE A 65 5.89 -15.31 6.43
N VAL A 66 7.10 -15.83 6.22
CA VAL A 66 8.08 -16.10 7.27
C VAL A 66 9.36 -15.35 6.91
N ASP A 67 10.02 -14.73 7.87
CA ASP A 67 11.33 -14.09 7.70
C ASP A 67 12.25 -14.52 8.86
N ASP A 68 13.41 -15.04 8.52
CA ASP A 68 14.37 -15.61 9.49
C ASP A 68 13.72 -16.58 10.50
N GLY A 69 12.82 -17.45 10.02
CA GLY A 69 12.08 -18.40 10.82
C GLY A 69 10.93 -17.83 11.66
N HIS A 70 10.62 -16.54 11.53
CA HIS A 70 9.55 -15.87 12.28
C HIS A 70 8.36 -15.54 11.38
N LEU A 71 7.16 -15.81 11.88
CA LEU A 71 5.91 -15.41 11.20
C LEU A 71 5.83 -13.88 11.09
N VAL A 72 5.62 -13.40 9.88
CA VAL A 72 5.42 -11.96 9.59
C VAL A 72 3.92 -11.69 9.44
N PRO A 73 3.30 -10.96 10.39
CA PRO A 73 1.88 -10.65 10.30
C PRO A 73 1.62 -9.61 9.19
N PRO A 74 0.40 -9.57 8.59
CA PRO A 74 0.07 -8.64 7.52
C PRO A 74 0.37 -7.17 7.84
N THR A 75 0.19 -6.77 9.11
CA THR A 75 0.44 -5.39 9.58
C THR A 75 1.93 -5.03 9.67
N PHE A 76 2.83 -5.96 9.40
CA PHE A 76 4.27 -5.75 9.47
C PHE A 76 4.89 -5.47 8.09
N GLY A 77 4.24 -4.63 7.28
CA GLY A 77 4.77 -4.16 6.01
C GLY A 77 4.66 -5.14 4.84
N VAL A 78 3.79 -6.17 4.95
CA VAL A 78 3.58 -7.18 3.89
C VAL A 78 2.16 -7.14 3.31
N THR A 79 1.51 -5.97 3.36
CA THR A 79 0.19 -5.73 2.75
C THR A 79 0.32 -4.86 1.51
N THR A 80 -0.47 -5.15 0.48
CA THR A 80 -0.66 -4.23 -0.65
C THR A 80 -1.48 -3.04 -0.19
N THR A 81 -1.01 -1.84 -0.48
CA THR A 81 -1.70 -0.58 -0.16
C THR A 81 -2.08 0.17 -1.44
N VAL A 82 -3.29 0.72 -1.46
CA VAL A 82 -3.73 1.64 -2.53
C VAL A 82 -4.33 2.88 -1.87
N ASN A 83 -3.72 4.02 -2.12
CA ASN A 83 -4.15 5.29 -1.58
C ASN A 83 -4.68 6.17 -2.71
N PHE A 84 -5.87 6.75 -2.51
CA PHE A 84 -6.45 7.76 -3.40
C PHE A 84 -6.45 9.10 -2.67
N GLN A 85 -5.72 10.07 -3.21
CA GLN A 85 -5.73 11.45 -2.75
C GLN A 85 -6.65 12.28 -3.63
N PRO A 86 -7.71 12.91 -3.10
CA PRO A 86 -8.56 13.82 -3.85
C PRO A 86 -7.77 15.01 -4.40
N LEU A 87 -8.01 15.36 -5.67
CA LEU A 87 -7.46 16.56 -6.34
C LEU A 87 -8.56 17.48 -6.86
N GLY A 88 -9.83 17.22 -6.52
CA GLY A 88 -11.01 17.92 -7.00
C GLY A 88 -11.60 17.32 -8.28
N GLU A 89 -12.87 17.64 -8.54
CA GLU A 89 -13.62 17.26 -9.75
C GLU A 89 -13.58 15.75 -10.08
N GLY A 90 -13.57 14.90 -9.04
CA GLY A 90 -13.52 13.44 -9.19
C GLY A 90 -12.15 12.90 -9.62
N THR A 91 -11.13 13.77 -9.73
CA THR A 91 -9.73 13.41 -10.01
C THR A 91 -9.03 13.00 -8.73
N ALA A 92 -8.17 12.01 -8.81
CA ALA A 92 -7.30 11.60 -7.71
C ALA A 92 -5.86 11.36 -8.19
N ALA A 93 -4.91 11.56 -7.29
CA ALA A 93 -3.60 10.94 -7.38
C ALA A 93 -3.66 9.58 -6.67
N ILE A 94 -3.04 8.56 -7.24
CA ILE A 94 -2.88 7.27 -6.59
C ILE A 94 -1.41 6.93 -6.36
N ASN A 95 -1.12 6.39 -5.20
CA ASN A 95 0.14 5.76 -4.87
C ASN A 95 -0.08 4.57 -3.93
N GLY A 96 0.98 3.83 -3.71
CA GLY A 96 0.97 2.73 -2.75
C GLY A 96 2.07 1.73 -3.05
N ASP A 97 1.84 0.52 -2.60
CA ASP A 97 2.80 -0.56 -2.65
C ASP A 97 2.08 -1.87 -2.99
N ILE A 98 2.46 -2.52 -4.07
CA ILE A 98 1.91 -3.84 -4.42
C ILE A 98 2.92 -4.90 -4.01
N VAL A 99 2.48 -5.81 -3.14
CA VAL A 99 3.28 -6.93 -2.65
C VAL A 99 3.08 -8.15 -3.54
N MET A 100 4.18 -8.68 -4.06
CA MET A 100 4.18 -9.73 -5.08
C MET A 100 5.16 -10.83 -4.74
N THR A 101 4.86 -12.06 -5.15
CA THR A 101 5.86 -13.13 -5.32
C THR A 101 6.54 -13.04 -6.68
N GLY A 102 7.67 -13.69 -6.89
CA GLY A 102 8.41 -13.67 -8.16
C GLY A 102 7.54 -13.92 -9.41
N PRO A 103 6.68 -14.97 -9.42
CA PRO A 103 5.79 -15.27 -10.57
C PRO A 103 4.73 -14.21 -10.86
N GLU A 104 4.40 -13.33 -9.90
CA GLU A 104 3.40 -12.28 -10.04
C GLU A 104 3.97 -10.98 -10.62
N VAL A 105 5.27 -10.71 -10.41
CA VAL A 105 5.92 -9.42 -10.74
C VAL A 105 5.62 -8.99 -12.17
N GLN A 106 5.88 -9.84 -13.15
CA GLN A 106 5.71 -9.46 -14.56
C GLN A 106 4.24 -9.22 -14.93
N LYS A 107 3.32 -9.97 -14.33
CA LYS A 107 1.88 -9.82 -14.58
C LYS A 107 1.36 -8.50 -14.03
N VAL A 108 1.79 -8.13 -12.82
CA VAL A 108 1.45 -6.85 -12.19
C VAL A 108 2.01 -5.67 -13.00
N ILE A 109 3.26 -5.74 -13.42
CA ILE A 109 3.89 -4.72 -14.28
C ILE A 109 3.09 -4.51 -15.56
N GLN A 110 2.72 -5.58 -16.24
CA GLN A 110 1.92 -5.52 -17.48
C GLN A 110 0.54 -4.90 -17.24
N ALA A 111 -0.14 -5.28 -16.16
CA ALA A 111 -1.45 -4.77 -15.80
C ALA A 111 -1.41 -3.26 -15.50
N LEU A 112 -0.44 -2.81 -14.70
CA LEU A 112 -0.27 -1.38 -14.37
C LEU A 112 0.02 -0.56 -15.64
N ARG A 113 0.92 -1.05 -16.51
CA ARG A 113 1.26 -0.35 -17.77
C ARG A 113 0.08 -0.28 -18.72
N ALA A 114 -0.71 -1.35 -18.83
CA ALA A 114 -1.93 -1.35 -19.64
C ALA A 114 -2.98 -0.35 -19.12
N GLY A 115 -2.99 -0.09 -17.82
CA GLY A 115 -3.84 0.90 -17.15
C GLY A 115 -3.27 2.33 -17.11
N ASN A 116 -2.18 2.62 -17.83
CA ASN A 116 -1.46 3.91 -17.80
C ASN A 116 -0.97 4.33 -16.39
N ILE A 117 -0.72 3.35 -15.52
CA ILE A 117 -0.14 3.59 -14.20
C ILE A 117 1.39 3.50 -14.30
N SER A 118 2.07 4.55 -13.86
CA SER A 118 3.54 4.62 -13.89
C SER A 118 4.15 3.78 -12.78
N LEU A 119 5.23 3.06 -13.12
CA LEU A 119 6.04 2.33 -12.15
C LEU A 119 7.09 3.27 -11.58
N VAL A 120 7.27 3.27 -10.27
CA VAL A 120 8.27 4.10 -9.58
C VAL A 120 9.50 3.26 -9.27
N THR A 121 9.32 2.13 -8.58
CA THR A 121 10.43 1.22 -8.23
C THR A 121 9.91 -0.18 -7.95
N VAL A 122 10.80 -1.17 -8.10
CA VAL A 122 10.61 -2.54 -7.60
C VAL A 122 11.78 -2.84 -6.66
N HIS A 123 11.49 -3.33 -5.44
CA HIS A 123 12.50 -3.58 -4.42
C HIS A 123 12.07 -4.70 -3.46
N ASN A 124 12.90 -5.01 -2.49
CA ASN A 124 12.60 -5.94 -1.39
C ASN A 124 12.59 -5.19 -0.07
N HIS A 125 11.76 -5.62 0.89
CA HIS A 125 11.76 -5.10 2.27
C HIS A 125 12.63 -5.93 3.18
N SER A 126 12.83 -7.22 2.88
CA SER A 126 13.59 -8.15 3.68
C SER A 126 14.65 -8.88 2.85
N LEU A 127 15.58 -9.56 3.51
CA LEU A 127 16.66 -10.31 2.88
C LEU A 127 16.37 -11.81 2.84
N THR A 128 15.51 -12.34 3.72
CA THR A 128 15.34 -13.77 4.00
C THR A 128 13.88 -14.20 4.05
N ASP A 129 12.96 -13.37 3.56
CA ASP A 129 11.52 -13.67 3.52
C ASP A 129 11.17 -14.85 2.60
N GLU A 130 10.24 -15.70 3.07
CA GLU A 130 9.70 -16.86 2.36
C GLU A 130 8.17 -16.87 2.41
N PRO A 131 7.48 -16.94 1.24
CA PRO A 131 8.04 -16.84 -0.10
C PRO A 131 8.72 -15.50 -0.32
N ARG A 132 9.72 -15.43 -1.21
CA ARG A 132 10.41 -14.20 -1.55
C ARG A 132 9.43 -13.16 -2.07
N LEU A 133 9.35 -11.99 -1.42
CA LEU A 133 8.48 -10.90 -1.78
C LEU A 133 9.22 -9.79 -2.54
N PHE A 134 8.48 -9.19 -3.45
CA PHE A 134 8.85 -7.99 -4.19
C PHE A 134 7.78 -6.95 -3.98
N TYR A 135 8.19 -5.70 -3.89
CA TYR A 135 7.34 -4.54 -3.65
C TYR A 135 7.45 -3.59 -4.82
N LEU A 136 6.31 -3.11 -5.30
CA LEU A 136 6.26 -2.22 -6.45
C LEU A 136 5.51 -0.95 -6.08
N HIS A 137 6.24 0.19 -6.07
CA HIS A 137 5.62 1.51 -5.96
C HIS A 137 5.16 2.00 -7.32
N TYR A 138 4.05 2.69 -7.33
CA TYR A 138 3.40 3.20 -8.52
C TYR A 138 2.85 4.62 -8.31
N TRP A 139 2.57 5.31 -9.40
CA TRP A 139 1.99 6.64 -9.42
C TRP A 139 1.12 6.85 -10.65
N ALA A 140 -0.05 7.46 -10.47
CA ALA A 140 -0.89 7.97 -11.55
C ALA A 140 -1.80 9.10 -11.05
N VAL A 141 -2.26 9.94 -11.97
CA VAL A 141 -3.28 10.96 -11.75
C VAL A 141 -4.31 10.88 -12.87
N ASP A 142 -5.58 10.65 -12.51
CA ASP A 142 -6.72 10.59 -13.44
C ASP A 142 -8.02 10.61 -12.65
N ASN A 143 -9.17 10.42 -13.32
CA ASN A 143 -10.45 10.15 -12.65
C ASN A 143 -10.31 8.94 -11.71
N ALA A 144 -10.75 9.10 -10.46
CA ALA A 144 -10.53 8.12 -9.39
C ALA A 144 -11.13 6.74 -9.72
N VAL A 145 -12.32 6.69 -10.33
CA VAL A 145 -12.97 5.41 -10.70
C VAL A 145 -12.25 4.75 -11.89
N THR A 146 -11.73 5.53 -12.82
CA THR A 146 -10.89 5.02 -13.93
C THR A 146 -9.62 4.38 -13.40
N LEU A 147 -8.92 5.05 -12.47
CA LEU A 147 -7.74 4.51 -11.80
C LEU A 147 -8.05 3.23 -11.01
N ALA A 148 -9.19 3.19 -10.31
CA ALA A 148 -9.61 1.99 -9.59
C ALA A 148 -9.84 0.79 -10.53
N LYS A 149 -10.47 1.00 -11.69
CA LYS A 149 -10.66 -0.05 -12.71
C LYS A 149 -9.31 -0.55 -13.26
N ALA A 150 -8.39 0.37 -13.54
CA ALA A 150 -7.04 0.01 -14.01
C ALA A 150 -6.26 -0.78 -12.95
N MET A 151 -6.33 -0.34 -11.68
CA MET A 151 -5.67 -1.01 -10.55
C MET A 151 -6.22 -2.42 -10.30
N ARG A 152 -7.52 -2.65 -10.54
CA ARG A 152 -8.16 -3.95 -10.32
C ARG A 152 -7.41 -5.09 -11.01
N ALA A 153 -7.00 -4.91 -12.26
CA ALA A 153 -6.27 -5.93 -13.02
C ALA A 153 -4.91 -6.28 -12.38
N ALA A 154 -4.22 -5.29 -11.80
CA ALA A 154 -2.97 -5.53 -11.09
C ALA A 154 -3.19 -6.28 -9.77
N LEU A 155 -4.25 -5.95 -9.03
CA LEU A 155 -4.61 -6.66 -7.80
C LEU A 155 -5.03 -8.10 -8.07
N ASP A 156 -5.78 -8.36 -9.15
CA ASP A 156 -6.18 -9.71 -9.56
C ASP A 156 -5.01 -10.60 -10.02
N ALA A 157 -3.86 -9.99 -10.34
CA ALA A 157 -2.62 -10.70 -10.67
C ALA A 157 -1.83 -11.17 -9.43
N THR A 158 -2.31 -10.85 -8.21
CA THR A 158 -1.67 -11.20 -6.94
C THR A 158 -2.58 -12.10 -6.09
N ASN A 159 -1.97 -12.88 -5.18
CA ASN A 159 -2.69 -13.80 -4.28
C ASN A 159 -3.23 -13.07 -3.03
N LEU A 160 -4.19 -12.15 -3.22
CA LEU A 160 -4.80 -11.42 -2.11
C LEU A 160 -5.89 -12.24 -1.41
N GLN A 161 -6.11 -11.97 -0.11
CA GLN A 161 -7.26 -12.50 0.61
C GLN A 161 -8.57 -12.06 -0.07
N PRO A 162 -9.62 -12.89 -0.06
CA PRO A 162 -10.94 -12.51 -0.57
C PRO A 162 -11.44 -11.20 0.03
N ALA A 163 -12.26 -10.47 -0.71
CA ALA A 163 -13.00 -9.34 -0.15
C ALA A 163 -13.95 -9.84 0.96
N LYS A 164 -13.98 -9.12 2.08
CA LYS A 164 -14.92 -9.38 3.17
C LYS A 164 -16.24 -8.69 2.90
#